data_84500946718f5c5dcecf58c4495594ba
#
_entry.id   84500946718f5c5dcecf58c4495594ba
#
_cell.length_a   1.000
_cell.length_b   1.000
_cell.length_c   1.000
_cell.angle_alpha   90.00
_cell.angle_beta   90.00
_cell.angle_gamma   90.00
#
_symmetry.space_group_name_H-M   'P 1'
#
loop_
_entity.id
_entity.type
_entity.pdbx_description
1 polymer ?
#
loop_
_entity_poly.entity_id
_entity_poly.type
_entity_poly.pdbx_seq_one_letter_code
_entity_poly.pdbx_strand_id
1 'polypeptide(L)'
;MENFEEIINSKTPTLVDFYATWCGPCKMMSPLLEQVSKDVGNTARILKIDIDTNRNVATQYGIRSVPTLILFKEGKQVWRQSGVPSKNLIMESVNNFV
;
A
#
# COMPACT_ATOMS: atom_id res chain seq x y z
N MET A 1 11.01 -17.21 4.05
CA MET A 1 10.75 -15.77 4.03
C MET A 1 9.81 -15.43 2.88
N GLU A 2 8.74 -14.72 3.17
CA GLU A 2 7.78 -14.34 2.12
C GLU A 2 8.40 -13.29 1.19
N ASN A 3 8.21 -13.45 -0.13
CA ASN A 3 8.54 -12.41 -1.10
C ASN A 3 7.30 -11.57 -1.40
N PHE A 4 7.49 -10.49 -2.16
CA PHE A 4 6.41 -9.57 -2.47
C PHE A 4 5.23 -10.25 -3.17
N GLU A 5 5.51 -11.11 -4.15
CA GLU A 5 4.47 -11.81 -4.90
C GLU A 5 3.63 -12.74 -4.01
N GLU A 6 4.27 -13.44 -3.09
CA GLU A 6 3.56 -14.30 -2.13
C GLU A 6 2.68 -13.46 -1.20
N ILE A 7 3.19 -12.33 -0.72
CA ILE A 7 2.44 -11.44 0.17
C ILE A 7 1.17 -10.93 -0.50
N ILE A 8 1.27 -10.40 -1.70
CA ILE A 8 0.11 -9.81 -2.40
C ILE A 8 -0.87 -10.85 -2.91
N ASN A 9 -0.44 -12.10 -3.06
CA ASN A 9 -1.29 -13.20 -3.54
C ASN A 9 -2.20 -13.78 -2.45
N SER A 10 -2.13 -13.25 -1.26
CA SER A 10 -2.94 -13.69 -0.12
C SER A 10 -4.42 -13.34 -0.31
N LYS A 11 -5.28 -14.12 0.34
CA LYS A 11 -6.72 -13.83 0.44
C LYS A 11 -6.98 -12.62 1.33
N THR A 12 -6.07 -12.33 2.27
CA THR A 12 -6.12 -11.12 3.08
C THR A 12 -5.67 -9.94 2.21
N PRO A 13 -6.48 -8.88 2.09
CA PRO A 13 -6.07 -7.72 1.30
C PRO A 13 -4.78 -7.11 1.84
N THR A 14 -3.89 -6.70 0.95
CA THR A 14 -2.63 -6.05 1.30
C THR A 14 -2.58 -4.67 0.70
N LEU A 15 -2.52 -3.66 1.56
CA LEU A 15 -2.35 -2.27 1.15
C LEU A 15 -0.86 -1.97 1.10
N VAL A 16 -0.36 -1.67 -0.09
CA VAL A 16 1.06 -1.38 -0.31
C VAL A 16 1.26 0.11 -0.50
N ASP A 17 2.12 0.70 0.34
CA ASP A 17 2.55 2.09 0.26
C ASP A 17 3.91 2.14 -0.44
N PHE A 18 3.92 2.58 -1.69
CA PHE A 18 5.15 2.84 -2.43
C PHE A 18 5.64 4.24 -2.10
N TYR A 19 6.79 4.33 -1.47
CA TYR A 19 7.34 5.59 -0.96
C TYR A 19 8.81 5.75 -1.32
N ALA A 20 9.34 6.94 -1.03
CA ALA A 20 10.77 7.21 -1.09
C ALA A 20 11.18 7.99 0.16
N THR A 21 12.42 7.80 0.60
CA THR A 21 12.94 8.46 1.81
C THR A 21 13.05 9.97 1.66
N TRP A 22 13.22 10.47 0.43
CA TRP A 22 13.33 11.90 0.12
C TRP A 22 11.97 12.58 -0.10
N CYS A 23 10.89 11.86 -0.01
CA CYS A 23 9.55 12.34 -0.36
C CYS A 23 8.84 12.95 0.86
N GLY A 24 8.58 14.25 0.82
CA GLY A 24 7.86 14.96 1.89
C GLY A 24 6.45 14.42 2.13
N PRO A 25 5.60 14.35 1.09
CA PRO A 25 4.23 13.81 1.25
C PRO A 25 4.19 12.37 1.77
N CYS A 26 5.20 11.55 1.47
CA CYS A 26 5.29 10.18 1.99
C CYS A 26 5.38 10.17 3.51
N LYS A 27 6.05 11.15 4.09
CA LYS A 27 6.18 11.29 5.55
C LYS A 27 4.85 11.63 6.20
N MET A 28 3.98 12.32 5.50
CA MET A 28 2.61 12.62 5.97
C MET A 28 1.74 11.36 5.93
N MET A 29 2.02 10.44 5.02
CA MET A 29 1.29 9.19 4.88
C MET A 29 1.53 8.24 6.05
N SER A 30 2.74 8.22 6.61
CA SER A 30 3.11 7.25 7.64
C SER A 30 2.20 7.26 8.88
N PRO A 31 1.93 8.40 9.54
CA PRO A 31 1.03 8.38 10.70
C PRO A 31 -0.40 8.00 10.32
N LEU A 32 -0.82 8.35 9.12
CA LEU A 32 -2.14 7.99 8.60
C LEU A 32 -2.26 6.46 8.47
N LEU A 33 -1.26 5.82 7.91
CA LEU A 33 -1.23 4.37 7.73
C LEU A 33 -1.12 3.63 9.07
N GLU A 34 -0.47 4.21 10.08
CA GLU A 34 -0.46 3.64 11.42
C GLU A 34 -1.87 3.58 12.00
N GLN A 35 -2.66 4.62 11.83
CA GLN A 35 -4.06 4.64 12.26
C GLN A 35 -4.88 3.61 11.50
N VAL A 36 -4.72 3.55 10.19
CA VAL A 36 -5.40 2.55 9.34
C VAL A 36 -5.04 1.13 9.79
N SER A 37 -3.76 0.88 10.08
CA SER A 37 -3.30 -0.43 10.53
C SER A 37 -4.00 -0.87 11.82
N LYS A 38 -4.16 0.05 12.77
CA LYS A 38 -4.87 -0.23 14.03
C LYS A 38 -6.34 -0.54 13.77
N ASP A 39 -6.97 0.22 12.89
CA ASP A 39 -8.41 0.09 12.63
C ASP A 39 -8.75 -1.17 11.84
N VAL A 40 -7.90 -1.58 10.90
CA VAL A 40 -8.16 -2.79 10.10
C VAL A 40 -7.79 -4.08 10.85
N GLY A 41 -6.86 -4.00 11.81
CA GLY A 41 -6.42 -5.16 12.58
C GLY A 41 -5.93 -6.29 11.68
N ASN A 42 -6.52 -7.47 11.84
CA ASN A 42 -6.15 -8.66 11.06
C ASN A 42 -6.90 -8.78 9.73
N THR A 43 -7.81 -7.85 9.41
CA THR A 43 -8.62 -7.94 8.19
C THR A 43 -7.86 -7.50 6.94
N ALA A 44 -6.78 -6.76 7.11
CA ALA A 44 -5.92 -6.31 6.02
C ALA A 44 -4.48 -6.19 6.52
N ARG A 45 -3.55 -6.28 5.58
CA ARG A 45 -2.12 -6.16 5.84
C ARG A 45 -1.62 -4.87 5.22
N ILE A 46 -0.70 -4.18 5.90
CA ILE A 46 -0.09 -2.95 5.38
C ILE A 46 1.40 -3.21 5.18
N LEU A 47 1.89 -2.91 3.99
CA LEU A 47 3.27 -3.11 3.59
C LEU A 47 3.82 -1.82 3.01
N LYS A 48 5.03 -1.45 3.40
CA LYS A 48 5.73 -0.27 2.85
C LYS A 48 6.87 -0.74 1.95
N ILE A 49 6.92 -0.21 0.73
CA ILE A 49 7.95 -0.55 -0.26
C ILE A 49 8.67 0.74 -0.68
N ASP A 50 9.97 0.80 -0.40
CA ASP A 50 10.84 1.87 -0.85
C ASP A 50 11.16 1.64 -2.33
N ILE A 51 10.79 2.60 -3.18
CA ILE A 51 10.97 2.46 -4.65
C ILE A 51 12.45 2.48 -5.06
N ASP A 52 13.31 3.10 -4.26
CA ASP A 52 14.74 3.20 -4.59
C ASP A 52 15.50 1.91 -4.32
N THR A 53 15.05 1.15 -3.32
CA THR A 53 15.64 -0.16 -2.98
C THR A 53 14.89 -1.34 -3.58
N ASN A 54 13.71 -1.10 -4.16
CA ASN A 54 12.87 -2.13 -4.80
C ASN A 54 12.44 -1.69 -6.19
N ARG A 55 13.42 -1.33 -7.02
CA ARG A 55 13.18 -0.77 -8.36
C ARG A 55 12.40 -1.70 -9.27
N ASN A 56 12.66 -3.01 -9.20
CA ASN A 56 11.98 -3.99 -10.04
C ASN A 56 10.48 -4.03 -9.74
N VAL A 57 10.11 -4.01 -8.45
CA VAL A 57 8.70 -3.99 -8.05
C VAL A 57 8.04 -2.69 -8.50
N ALA A 58 8.71 -1.55 -8.26
CA ALA A 58 8.18 -0.23 -8.65
C ALA A 58 7.96 -0.16 -10.17
N THR A 59 8.90 -0.66 -10.96
CA THR A 59 8.77 -0.69 -12.42
C THR A 59 7.65 -1.60 -12.87
N GLN A 60 7.55 -2.78 -12.27
CA GLN A 60 6.53 -3.77 -12.61
C GLN A 60 5.11 -3.21 -12.44
N TYR A 61 4.88 -2.40 -11.42
CA TYR A 61 3.57 -1.81 -11.15
C TYR A 61 3.43 -0.37 -11.64
N GLY A 62 4.38 0.10 -12.42
CA GLY A 62 4.31 1.41 -13.05
C GLY A 62 4.24 2.57 -12.08
N ILE A 63 5.01 2.52 -10.99
CA ILE A 63 5.03 3.60 -9.99
C ILE A 63 5.82 4.77 -10.56
N ARG A 64 5.13 5.88 -10.85
CA ARG A 64 5.71 7.09 -11.43
C ARG A 64 5.76 8.25 -10.48
N SER A 65 5.02 8.18 -9.39
CA SER A 65 4.98 9.22 -8.36
C SER A 65 4.87 8.57 -6.99
N VAL A 66 5.32 9.27 -5.96
CA VAL A 66 5.24 8.82 -4.57
C VAL A 66 4.56 9.90 -3.72
N PRO A 67 3.77 9.50 -2.72
CA PRO A 67 3.37 8.12 -2.44
C PRO A 67 2.33 7.61 -3.44
N THR A 68 2.32 6.31 -3.65
CA THR A 68 1.24 5.63 -4.38
C THR A 68 0.81 4.43 -3.56
N LEU A 69 -0.49 4.35 -3.30
CA LEU A 69 -1.09 3.21 -2.62
C LEU A 69 -1.70 2.26 -3.64
N ILE A 70 -1.44 0.98 -3.48
CA ILE A 70 -2.11 -0.07 -4.25
C ILE A 70 -2.65 -1.09 -3.26
N LEU A 71 -3.93 -1.42 -3.37
CA LEU A 71 -4.54 -2.50 -2.62
C LEU A 71 -4.54 -3.75 -3.49
N PHE A 72 -3.93 -4.82 -2.99
CA PHE A 72 -3.88 -6.11 -3.66
C PHE A 72 -4.76 -7.11 -2.93
N LYS A 73 -5.41 -7.98 -3.70
CA LYS A 73 -6.10 -9.15 -3.17
C LYS A 73 -5.97 -10.29 -4.17
N GLU A 74 -5.46 -11.42 -3.70
CA GLU A 74 -5.27 -12.60 -4.53
C GLU A 74 -4.44 -12.30 -5.79
N GLY A 75 -3.42 -11.47 -5.64
CA GLY A 75 -2.49 -11.08 -6.69
C GLY A 75 -2.98 -9.98 -7.62
N LYS A 76 -4.18 -9.46 -7.41
CA LYS A 76 -4.78 -8.45 -8.30
C LYS A 76 -4.79 -7.08 -7.64
N GLN A 77 -4.53 -6.04 -8.43
CA GLN A 77 -4.74 -4.66 -8.00
C GLN A 77 -6.23 -4.38 -8.00
N VAL A 78 -6.82 -4.20 -6.82
CA VAL A 78 -8.25 -3.95 -6.69
C VAL A 78 -8.55 -2.46 -6.46
N TRP A 79 -7.53 -1.68 -6.07
CA TRP A 79 -7.64 -0.24 -5.90
C TRP A 79 -6.26 0.40 -5.97
N ARG A 80 -6.19 1.63 -6.48
CA ARG A 80 -4.93 2.37 -6.62
C ARG A 80 -5.19 3.86 -6.48
N GLN A 81 -4.30 4.56 -5.76
CA GLN A 81 -4.39 6.00 -5.54
C GLN A 81 -2.99 6.61 -5.42
N SER A 82 -2.71 7.63 -6.23
CA SER A 82 -1.49 8.44 -6.09
C SER A 82 -1.75 9.63 -5.18
N GLY A 83 -0.72 10.08 -4.48
CA GLY A 83 -0.82 11.15 -3.49
C GLY A 83 -1.31 10.66 -2.14
N VAL A 84 -1.56 11.59 -1.22
CA VAL A 84 -2.02 11.28 0.15
C VAL A 84 -3.54 11.40 0.20
N PRO A 85 -4.28 10.28 0.22
CA PRO A 85 -5.74 10.34 0.33
C PRO A 85 -6.16 10.57 1.77
N SER A 86 -7.44 10.83 1.97
CA SER A 86 -8.00 10.90 3.33
C SER A 86 -8.02 9.51 3.95
N LYS A 87 -8.00 9.47 5.28
CA LYS A 87 -8.15 8.21 6.01
C LYS A 87 -9.46 7.51 5.64
N ASN A 88 -10.54 8.27 5.50
CA ASN A 88 -11.85 7.71 5.14
C ASN A 88 -11.83 7.02 3.79
N LEU A 89 -11.15 7.59 2.79
CA LEU A 89 -11.03 6.97 1.48
C LEU A 89 -10.24 5.65 1.56
N ILE A 90 -9.15 5.64 2.31
CA ILE A 90 -8.34 4.43 2.50
C ILE A 90 -9.18 3.34 3.17
N MET A 91 -9.85 3.69 4.28
CA MET A 91 -10.67 2.73 5.04
C MET A 91 -11.82 2.17 4.20
N GLU A 92 -12.51 3.03 3.46
CA GLU A 92 -13.58 2.61 2.56
C GLU A 92 -13.07 1.62 1.51
N SER A 93 -11.93 1.95 0.89
CA SER A 93 -11.34 1.10 -0.14
C SER A 93 -10.94 -0.27 0.41
N VAL A 94 -10.30 -0.29 1.58
CA VAL A 94 -9.91 -1.55 2.24
C VAL A 94 -11.15 -2.36 2.62
N ASN A 95 -12.14 -1.72 3.22
CA ASN A 95 -13.36 -2.40 3.70
C ASN A 95 -14.17 -3.02 2.57
N ASN A 96 -14.07 -2.50 1.36
CA ASN A 96 -14.75 -3.08 0.20
C ASN A 96 -14.19 -4.45 -0.20
N PHE A 97 -13.00 -4.81 0.28
CA PHE A 97 -12.31 -6.03 -0.13
C PHE A 97 -11.95 -6.98 1.03
N VAL A 98 -12.37 -6.68 2.24
CA VAL A 98 -12.14 -7.57 3.38
C VAL A 98 -13.16 -8.68 3.48
#